data_3f97f5e4b5d72c321b1f6c2fd0b9c109
#
_entry.id   3f97f5e4b5d72c321b1f6c2fd0b9c109
#
_cell.length_a   1.000
_cell.length_b   1.000
_cell.length_c   1.000
_cell.angle_alpha   90.00
_cell.angle_beta   90.00
_cell.angle_gamma   90.00
#
_symmetry.space_group_name_H-M   'P 1'
#
loop_
_entity.id
_entity.type
_entity.pdbx_description
1 polymer ?
#
loop_
_entity_poly.entity_id
_entity_poly.type
_entity_poly.pdbx_seq_one_letter_code
_entity_poly.pdbx_strand_id
1 'polypeptide(L)'
;MIRIRHLFISPGHNYRGHHGGPPGTHPILAQDAIECVAGRGIRGDRYFDHKPDFKGQITFFAWEVLTALWEALAIPPEQRDPAATRRNVLTAGADLNALIGVEFEIQGVRFLGTEECRPCYWMNHAFRDPRAEDWLRGRGGLRAKILTDGWLRRDVDP
;
A
#
# COMPACT_ATOMS: atom_id res chain seq x y z
N MET A 1 -9.13 3.68 16.28
CA MET A 1 -7.73 3.22 16.25
C MET A 1 -7.45 2.52 14.93
N ILE A 2 -6.38 2.89 14.26
CA ILE A 2 -5.96 2.27 13.01
C ILE A 2 -5.28 0.94 13.33
N ARG A 3 -5.78 -0.15 12.74
CA ARG A 3 -5.19 -1.47 12.89
C ARG A 3 -4.41 -1.83 11.62
N ILE A 4 -3.35 -2.61 11.78
CA ILE A 4 -2.54 -3.12 10.67
C ILE A 4 -2.90 -4.58 10.43
N ARG A 5 -3.44 -4.86 9.24
CA ARG A 5 -3.84 -6.21 8.84
C ARG A 5 -2.71 -6.96 8.14
N HIS A 6 -1.99 -6.28 7.26
CA HIS A 6 -0.89 -6.85 6.49
C HIS A 6 0.19 -5.82 6.28
N LEU A 7 1.43 -6.29 6.16
CA LEU A 7 2.60 -5.50 5.83
C LEU A 7 3.35 -6.18 4.68
N PHE A 8 3.74 -5.38 3.68
CA PHE A 8 4.46 -5.87 2.50
C PHE A 8 5.61 -4.96 2.13
N ILE A 9 6.71 -5.56 1.70
CA ILE A 9 7.80 -4.88 1.01
C ILE A 9 8.11 -5.62 -0.30
N SER A 10 8.76 -4.93 -1.24
CA SER A 10 9.24 -5.56 -2.47
C SER A 10 10.59 -4.97 -2.85
N PRO A 11 11.58 -5.80 -3.24
CA PRO A 11 12.92 -5.33 -3.56
C PRO A 11 13.02 -4.58 -4.89
N GLY A 12 11.99 -4.65 -5.74
CA GLY A 12 12.07 -4.02 -7.06
C GLY A 12 10.71 -3.63 -7.63
N HIS A 13 10.77 -2.81 -8.69
CA HIS A 13 9.60 -2.31 -9.39
C HIS A 13 9.11 -3.31 -10.43
N ASN A 14 7.87 -3.79 -10.29
CA ASN A 14 7.26 -4.65 -11.29
C ASN A 14 6.48 -3.86 -12.34
N TYR A 15 6.01 -2.66 -12.01
CA TYR A 15 5.16 -1.87 -12.91
C TYR A 15 5.80 -0.55 -13.32
N ARG A 16 6.39 0.18 -12.38
CA ARG A 16 7.11 1.41 -12.69
C ARG A 16 8.28 1.12 -13.62
N GLY A 17 8.37 1.83 -14.72
CA GLY A 17 9.40 1.62 -15.74
C GLY A 17 9.08 0.50 -16.72
N HIS A 18 7.98 -0.25 -16.51
CA HIS A 18 7.56 -1.34 -17.40
C HIS A 18 6.38 -0.96 -18.29
N HIS A 19 6.10 0.33 -18.43
CA HIS A 19 4.97 0.83 -19.22
C HIS A 19 5.10 0.41 -20.68
N GLY A 20 4.04 -0.18 -21.23
CA GLY A 20 4.04 -0.68 -22.61
C GLY A 20 4.73 -2.03 -22.80
N GLY A 21 5.21 -2.67 -21.74
CA GLY A 21 5.88 -3.97 -21.77
C GLY A 21 5.35 -4.93 -20.70
N PRO A 22 5.96 -6.10 -20.53
CA PRO A 22 5.57 -7.04 -19.48
C PRO A 22 5.96 -6.49 -18.10
N PRO A 23 5.24 -6.89 -17.04
CA PRO A 23 5.63 -6.52 -15.68
C PRO A 23 6.94 -7.20 -15.27
N GLY A 24 7.61 -6.63 -14.27
CA GLY A 24 8.72 -7.29 -13.60
C GLY A 24 8.26 -8.49 -12.77
N THR A 25 9.22 -9.22 -12.24
CA THR A 25 8.97 -10.46 -11.49
C THR A 25 9.52 -10.42 -10.07
N HIS A 26 9.73 -9.24 -9.52
CA HIS A 26 10.18 -9.09 -8.13
C HIS A 26 9.11 -9.60 -7.17
N PRO A 27 9.49 -10.34 -6.12
CA PRO A 27 8.52 -10.85 -5.15
C PRO A 27 7.94 -9.74 -4.30
N ILE A 28 6.71 -9.94 -3.84
CA ILE A 28 6.10 -9.13 -2.79
C ILE A 28 6.20 -9.94 -1.50
N LEU A 29 6.91 -9.40 -0.52
CA LEU A 29 7.27 -10.13 0.69
C LEU A 29 6.36 -9.70 1.84
N ALA A 30 5.56 -10.62 2.35
CA ALA A 30 4.77 -10.40 3.56
C ALA A 30 5.70 -10.31 4.76
N GLN A 31 5.47 -9.31 5.63
CA GLN A 31 6.28 -9.05 6.81
C GLN A 31 5.42 -9.04 8.05
N ASP A 32 5.97 -9.48 9.19
CA ASP A 32 5.35 -9.28 10.50
C ASP A 32 5.64 -7.89 11.05
N ALA A 33 6.77 -7.30 10.64
CA ALA A 33 7.17 -5.96 11.01
C ALA A 33 7.96 -5.31 9.87
N ILE A 34 7.85 -3.97 9.76
CA ILE A 34 8.64 -3.18 8.83
C ILE A 34 9.32 -2.03 9.57
N GLU A 35 10.53 -1.69 9.15
CA GLU A 35 11.27 -0.55 9.71
C GLU A 35 11.04 0.69 8.87
N CYS A 36 10.42 1.71 9.49
CA CYS A 36 10.19 3.01 8.89
C CYS A 36 11.35 3.94 9.22
N VAL A 37 11.92 4.57 8.20
CA VAL A 37 13.03 5.51 8.36
C VAL A 37 12.59 6.88 7.87
N ALA A 38 12.63 7.87 8.76
CA ALA A 38 12.16 9.23 8.48
C ALA A 38 12.81 9.82 7.22
N GLY A 39 11.97 10.30 6.31
CA GLY A 39 12.40 10.92 5.05
C GLY A 39 12.95 9.97 4.00
N ARG A 40 13.11 8.67 4.32
CA ARG A 40 13.78 7.72 3.43
C ARG A 40 12.87 6.61 2.90
N GLY A 41 11.96 6.10 3.73
CA GLY A 41 11.06 5.02 3.34
C GLY A 41 11.15 3.81 4.27
N ILE A 42 10.77 2.65 3.76
CA ILE A 42 10.81 1.38 4.49
C ILE A 42 12.07 0.62 4.09
N ARG A 43 12.86 0.22 5.10
CA ARG A 43 14.11 -0.50 4.84
C ARG A 43 13.83 -1.83 4.12
N GLY A 44 14.51 -2.03 3.00
CA GLY A 44 14.33 -3.23 2.15
C GLY A 44 13.25 -3.10 1.08
N ASP A 45 12.51 -1.99 1.07
CA ASP A 45 11.51 -1.75 0.03
C ASP A 45 12.09 -0.93 -1.13
N ARG A 46 11.53 -1.12 -2.34
CA ARG A 46 11.96 -0.47 -3.58
C ARG A 46 11.93 1.05 -3.56
N TYR A 47 11.10 1.65 -2.70
CA TYR A 47 11.01 3.11 -2.56
C TYR A 47 11.93 3.67 -1.47
N PHE A 48 12.73 2.81 -0.82
CA PHE A 48 13.73 3.28 0.15
C PHE A 48 14.81 4.09 -0.60
N ASP A 49 15.00 5.34 -0.15
CA ASP A 49 15.92 6.29 -0.80
C ASP A 49 15.62 6.51 -2.30
N HIS A 50 14.35 6.38 -2.70
CA HIS A 50 13.96 6.50 -4.11
C HIS A 50 14.32 7.86 -4.69
N LYS A 51 13.99 8.94 -3.97
CA LYS A 51 14.42 10.32 -4.25
C LYS A 51 14.18 11.20 -3.02
N PRO A 52 14.89 12.36 -2.92
CA PRO A 52 14.68 13.29 -1.81
C PRO A 52 13.22 13.75 -1.72
N ASP A 53 12.69 13.81 -0.49
CA ASP A 53 11.34 14.30 -0.19
C ASP A 53 10.24 13.62 -1.02
N PHE A 54 10.40 12.33 -1.27
CA PHE A 54 9.42 11.57 -2.07
C PHE A 54 8.07 11.49 -1.37
N LYS A 55 6.99 11.69 -2.12
CA LYS A 55 5.62 11.72 -1.59
C LYS A 55 5.10 10.34 -1.16
N GLY A 56 5.65 9.28 -1.70
CA GLY A 56 5.21 7.90 -1.50
C GLY A 56 6.24 7.04 -0.78
N GLN A 57 6.88 7.57 0.27
CA GLN A 57 7.85 6.82 1.07
C GLN A 57 7.23 5.57 1.69
N ILE A 58 5.94 5.62 1.97
CA ILE A 58 5.13 4.50 2.42
C ILE A 58 3.73 4.63 1.81
N THR A 59 3.08 3.50 1.56
CA THR A 59 1.72 3.47 1.01
C THR A 59 0.79 2.63 1.86
N PHE A 60 -0.45 3.08 1.97
CA PHE A 60 -1.51 2.45 2.76
C PHE A 60 -2.69 2.10 1.87
N PHE A 61 -3.37 1.00 2.20
CA PHE A 61 -4.60 0.59 1.53
C PHE A 61 -5.61 0.10 2.57
N ALA A 62 -6.87 0.48 2.42
CA ALA A 62 -7.90 0.10 3.38
C ALA A 62 -8.36 -1.35 3.15
N TRP A 63 -8.28 -2.16 4.19
CA TRP A 63 -8.79 -3.53 4.16
C TRP A 63 -10.27 -3.59 3.77
N GLU A 64 -11.05 -2.63 4.27
CA GLU A 64 -12.48 -2.51 3.96
C GLU A 64 -12.72 -2.31 2.44
N VAL A 65 -11.86 -1.53 1.79
CA VAL A 65 -11.94 -1.34 0.33
C VAL A 65 -11.57 -2.63 -0.40
N LEU A 66 -10.53 -3.31 0.06
CA LEU A 66 -10.09 -4.56 -0.58
C LEU A 66 -11.16 -5.65 -0.50
N THR A 67 -11.75 -5.84 0.67
CA THR A 67 -12.82 -6.83 0.84
C THR A 67 -14.05 -6.49 0.01
N ALA A 68 -14.40 -5.20 -0.06
CA ALA A 68 -15.50 -4.73 -0.90
C ALA A 68 -15.22 -4.95 -2.41
N LEU A 69 -13.98 -4.75 -2.84
CA LEU A 69 -13.59 -5.03 -4.24
C LEU A 69 -13.76 -6.51 -4.57
N TRP A 70 -13.25 -7.38 -3.71
CA TRP A 70 -13.36 -8.82 -3.93
C TRP A 70 -14.80 -9.27 -4.08
N GLU A 71 -15.70 -8.72 -3.28
CA GLU A 71 -17.13 -9.05 -3.36
C GLU A 71 -17.78 -8.43 -4.61
N ALA A 72 -17.55 -7.14 -4.85
CA ALA A 72 -18.15 -6.42 -5.97
C ALA A 72 -17.77 -7.02 -7.33
N LEU A 73 -16.52 -7.47 -7.47
CA LEU A 73 -16.02 -8.09 -8.70
C LEU A 73 -16.16 -9.61 -8.70
N ALA A 74 -16.76 -10.18 -7.67
CA ALA A 74 -16.94 -11.63 -7.49
C ALA A 74 -15.63 -12.41 -7.65
N ILE A 75 -14.54 -11.88 -7.08
CA ILE A 75 -13.24 -12.56 -7.10
C ILE A 75 -13.35 -13.86 -6.29
N PRO A 76 -13.04 -15.02 -6.85
CA PRO A 76 -13.09 -16.28 -6.10
C PRO A 76 -12.14 -16.25 -4.90
N PRO A 77 -12.49 -16.89 -3.76
CA PRO A 77 -11.64 -16.87 -2.57
C PRO A 77 -10.20 -17.31 -2.80
N GLU A 78 -9.97 -18.28 -3.68
CA GLU A 78 -8.63 -18.79 -4.02
C GLU A 78 -7.77 -17.79 -4.80
N GLN A 79 -8.37 -16.73 -5.34
CA GLN A 79 -7.67 -15.65 -6.05
C GLN A 79 -7.58 -14.36 -5.23
N ARG A 80 -8.03 -14.39 -3.98
CA ARG A 80 -8.00 -13.21 -3.11
C ARG A 80 -6.65 -13.09 -2.42
N ASP A 81 -5.79 -12.26 -3.00
CA ASP A 81 -4.44 -12.03 -2.50
C ASP A 81 -4.28 -10.59 -2.02
N PRO A 82 -4.08 -10.36 -0.70
CA PRO A 82 -3.85 -9.01 -0.18
C PRO A 82 -2.65 -8.29 -0.79
N ALA A 83 -1.64 -9.04 -1.24
CA ALA A 83 -0.46 -8.47 -1.89
C ALA A 83 -0.76 -7.85 -3.25
N ALA A 84 -1.90 -8.17 -3.86
CA ALA A 84 -2.30 -7.62 -5.15
C ALA A 84 -2.50 -6.10 -5.12
N THR A 85 -2.75 -5.52 -3.96
CA THR A 85 -2.86 -4.05 -3.81
C THR A 85 -1.55 -3.35 -4.12
N ARG A 86 -0.42 -4.03 -3.93
CA ARG A 86 0.93 -3.49 -4.07
C ARG A 86 1.20 -2.29 -3.17
N ARG A 87 0.48 -2.19 -2.06
CA ARG A 87 0.71 -1.20 -1.02
C ARG A 87 1.43 -1.84 0.17
N ASN A 88 2.18 -1.03 0.91
CA ASN A 88 2.99 -1.51 2.02
C ASN A 88 2.15 -1.94 3.23
N VAL A 89 1.12 -1.17 3.55
CA VAL A 89 0.35 -1.35 4.79
C VAL A 89 -1.14 -1.45 4.46
N LEU A 90 -1.73 -2.59 4.78
CA LEU A 90 -3.18 -2.75 4.70
C LEU A 90 -3.77 -2.45 6.09
N THR A 91 -4.56 -1.39 6.16
CA THR A 91 -5.12 -0.88 7.40
C THR A 91 -6.59 -1.24 7.54
N ALA A 92 -7.08 -1.29 8.78
CA ALA A 92 -8.51 -1.32 9.09
C ALA A 92 -8.83 -0.20 10.08
N GLY A 93 -10.04 0.35 9.99
CA GLY A 93 -10.52 1.36 10.93
C GLY A 93 -10.13 2.79 10.60
N ALA A 94 -9.66 3.08 9.38
CA ALA A 94 -9.31 4.44 8.97
C ALA A 94 -9.95 4.82 7.64
N ASP A 95 -10.40 6.06 7.54
CA ASP A 95 -10.71 6.70 6.26
C ASP A 95 -9.41 7.31 5.73
N LEU A 96 -8.73 6.61 4.83
CA LEU A 96 -7.42 7.02 4.33
C LEU A 96 -7.47 8.32 3.53
N ASN A 97 -8.58 8.59 2.81
CA ASN A 97 -8.70 9.84 2.06
C ASN A 97 -8.77 11.05 3.00
N ALA A 98 -9.30 10.89 4.19
CA ALA A 98 -9.34 11.96 5.20
C ALA A 98 -7.96 12.29 5.75
N LEU A 99 -6.96 11.44 5.53
CA LEU A 99 -5.58 11.66 6.01
C LEU A 99 -4.71 12.40 4.98
N ILE A 100 -5.22 12.72 3.80
CA ILE A 100 -4.47 13.51 2.82
C ILE A 100 -4.25 14.92 3.38
N GLY A 101 -2.97 15.34 3.44
CA GLY A 101 -2.57 16.62 3.99
C GLY A 101 -2.56 16.67 5.52
N VAL A 102 -2.71 15.54 6.20
CA VAL A 102 -2.83 15.45 7.66
C VAL A 102 -1.69 14.64 8.23
N GLU A 103 -1.13 15.10 9.35
CA GLU A 103 -0.22 14.27 10.15
C GLU A 103 -1.03 13.27 10.97
N PHE A 104 -0.56 12.03 11.04
CA PHE A 104 -1.19 10.98 11.82
C PHE A 104 -0.14 10.03 12.39
N GLU A 105 -0.52 9.24 13.37
CA GLU A 105 0.39 8.34 14.08
C GLU A 105 -0.19 6.93 14.10
N ILE A 106 0.68 5.94 13.84
CA ILE A 106 0.37 4.52 14.01
C ILE A 106 1.51 3.89 14.78
N GLN A 107 1.21 3.27 15.91
CA GLN A 107 2.21 2.54 16.73
C GLN A 107 3.45 3.37 17.08
N GLY A 108 3.26 4.68 17.32
CA GLY A 108 4.34 5.58 17.69
C GLY A 108 5.13 6.16 16.51
N VAL A 109 4.85 5.74 15.29
CA VAL A 109 5.47 6.30 14.08
C VAL A 109 4.55 7.38 13.51
N ARG A 110 5.10 8.55 13.21
CA ARG A 110 4.34 9.67 12.65
C ARG A 110 4.52 9.75 11.15
N PHE A 111 3.43 10.08 10.47
CA PHE A 111 3.33 10.18 9.02
C PHE A 111 2.65 11.47 8.61
N LEU A 112 2.91 11.90 7.38
CA LEU A 112 2.15 12.96 6.71
C LEU A 112 1.53 12.39 5.44
N GLY A 113 0.20 12.33 5.40
CA GLY A 113 -0.52 11.95 4.18
C GLY A 113 -0.27 12.99 3.08
N THR A 114 0.08 12.54 1.88
CA THR A 114 0.46 13.45 0.79
C THR A 114 -0.60 13.51 -0.30
N GLU A 115 -0.98 12.36 -0.84
CA GLU A 115 -1.96 12.28 -1.91
C GLU A 115 -2.56 10.89 -2.01
N GLU A 116 -3.63 10.76 -2.76
CA GLU A 116 -4.15 9.43 -3.11
C GLU A 116 -3.11 8.64 -3.89
N CYS A 117 -2.96 7.37 -3.58
CA CYS A 117 -2.19 6.44 -4.39
C CYS A 117 -3.10 5.96 -5.53
N ARG A 118 -3.16 6.76 -6.61
CA ARG A 118 -4.14 6.56 -7.68
C ARG A 118 -4.00 5.19 -8.33
N PRO A 119 -5.10 4.49 -8.58
CA PRO A 119 -5.07 3.26 -9.35
C PRO A 119 -4.70 3.57 -10.81
N CYS A 120 -4.03 2.61 -11.45
CA CYS A 120 -3.73 2.69 -12.87
C CYS A 120 -4.05 1.35 -13.53
N TYR A 121 -3.85 1.23 -14.84
CA TYR A 121 -4.20 0.01 -15.58
C TYR A 121 -3.49 -1.24 -15.03
N TRP A 122 -2.35 -1.09 -14.36
CA TRP A 122 -1.66 -2.21 -13.73
C TRP A 122 -2.49 -2.88 -12.61
N MET A 123 -3.48 -2.16 -12.04
CA MET A 123 -4.42 -2.77 -11.09
C MET A 123 -5.24 -3.88 -11.75
N ASN A 124 -5.61 -3.71 -13.00
CA ASN A 124 -6.31 -4.75 -13.75
C ASN A 124 -5.45 -6.01 -13.87
N HIS A 125 -4.16 -5.83 -14.09
CA HIS A 125 -3.20 -6.94 -14.12
C HIS A 125 -3.04 -7.59 -12.75
N ALA A 126 -2.82 -6.79 -11.71
CA ALA A 126 -2.59 -7.28 -10.35
C ALA A 126 -3.78 -8.06 -9.79
N PHE A 127 -4.99 -7.58 -10.04
CA PHE A 127 -6.23 -8.24 -9.58
C PHE A 127 -6.79 -9.25 -10.58
N ARG A 128 -6.18 -9.38 -11.76
CA ARG A 128 -6.63 -10.27 -12.84
C ARG A 128 -8.09 -10.02 -13.25
N ASP A 129 -8.47 -8.74 -13.26
CA ASP A 129 -9.83 -8.33 -13.60
C ASP A 129 -9.79 -6.98 -14.32
N PRO A 130 -10.38 -6.85 -15.53
CA PRO A 130 -10.33 -5.61 -16.30
C PRO A 130 -11.15 -4.46 -15.69
N ARG A 131 -11.93 -4.71 -14.65
CA ARG A 131 -12.76 -3.71 -13.97
C ARG A 131 -12.08 -3.08 -12.75
N ALA A 132 -10.92 -3.61 -12.32
CA ALA A 132 -10.31 -3.24 -11.04
C ALA A 132 -9.93 -1.75 -10.98
N GLU A 133 -9.29 -1.22 -12.02
CA GLU A 133 -8.88 0.19 -12.07
C GLU A 133 -10.08 1.12 -11.90
N ASP A 134 -11.12 0.92 -12.67
CA ASP A 134 -12.30 1.76 -12.62
C ASP A 134 -13.02 1.67 -11.26
N TRP A 135 -13.11 0.46 -10.72
CA TRP A 135 -13.74 0.26 -9.41
C TRP A 135 -12.97 0.95 -8.29
N LEU A 136 -11.62 0.95 -8.37
CA LEU A 136 -10.76 1.57 -7.36
C LEU A 136 -10.62 3.07 -7.50
N ARG A 137 -11.18 3.69 -8.52
CA ARG A 137 -11.06 5.15 -8.74
C ARG A 137 -11.55 5.91 -7.51
N GLY A 138 -10.69 6.80 -6.97
CA GLY A 138 -10.95 7.55 -5.75
C GLY A 138 -10.69 6.77 -4.45
N ARG A 139 -10.25 5.51 -4.50
CA ARG A 139 -10.00 4.67 -3.33
C ARG A 139 -8.79 3.75 -3.49
N GLY A 140 -7.80 4.22 -4.23
CA GLY A 140 -6.56 3.47 -4.50
C GLY A 140 -5.56 3.45 -3.35
N GLY A 141 -5.87 4.08 -2.23
CA GLY A 141 -5.01 4.13 -1.06
C GLY A 141 -4.33 5.48 -0.85
N LEU A 142 -3.42 5.54 0.12
CA LEU A 142 -2.76 6.76 0.57
C LEU A 142 -1.25 6.66 0.39
N ARG A 143 -0.65 7.67 -0.20
CA ARG A 143 0.80 7.91 -0.13
C ARG A 143 1.10 8.77 1.07
N ALA A 144 2.21 8.50 1.75
CA ALA A 144 2.63 9.30 2.89
C ALA A 144 4.14 9.43 2.98
N LYS A 145 4.57 10.48 3.67
CA LYS A 145 5.95 10.65 4.12
C LYS A 145 6.08 10.10 5.53
N ILE A 146 7.24 9.56 5.85
CA ILE A 146 7.58 9.09 7.19
C ILE A 146 8.28 10.25 7.91
N LEU A 147 7.73 10.67 9.05
CA LEU A 147 8.23 11.81 9.79
C LEU A 147 9.15 11.39 10.95
N THR A 148 8.98 10.19 11.49
CA THR A 148 9.81 9.68 12.58
C THR A 148 10.21 8.23 12.32
N ASP A 149 11.38 7.84 12.84
CA ASP A 149 11.85 6.45 12.77
C ASP A 149 11.01 5.57 13.70
N GLY A 150 10.85 4.32 13.32
CA GLY A 150 10.20 3.33 14.15
C GLY A 150 9.74 2.11 13.38
N TRP A 151 9.13 1.19 14.09
CA TRP A 151 8.65 -0.07 13.53
C TRP A 151 7.13 -0.11 13.51
N LEU A 152 6.58 -0.58 12.39
CA LEU A 152 5.19 -1.00 12.32
C LEU A 152 5.14 -2.52 12.41
N ARG A 153 4.19 -3.04 13.19
CA ARG A 153 3.98 -4.47 13.35
C ARG A 153 2.55 -4.83 12.99
N ARG A 154 2.40 -5.99 12.38
CA ARG A 154 1.07 -6.50 12.09
C ARG A 154 0.33 -6.77 13.40
N ASP A 155 -0.90 -6.29 13.50
CA ASP A 155 -1.74 -6.56 14.67
C ASP A 155 -2.16 -8.03 14.66
N VAL A 156 -2.14 -8.63 15.84
CA VAL A 156 -2.63 -10.00 16.03
C VAL A 156 -4.15 -9.92 16.13
N ASP A 157 -4.86 -10.75 15.39
CA ASP A 157 -6.30 -10.85 15.51
C ASP A 157 -6.66 -11.35 16.92
N PRO A 158 -7.65 -10.73 17.57
CA PRO A 158 -8.08 -11.14 18.90
C PRO A 158 -8.69 -12.53 18.90
#